data_4ceed3fe73fa8df31a10319aadf76d23
#
_entry.id   4ceed3fe73fa8df31a10319aadf76d23
#
_cell.length_a   1.000
_cell.length_b   1.000
_cell.length_c   1.000
_cell.angle_alpha   90.00
_cell.angle_beta   90.00
_cell.angle_gamma   90.00
#
_symmetry.space_group_name_H-M   'P 1'
#
loop_
_entity.id
_entity.type
_entity.pdbx_description
1 polymer ?
#
loop_
_entity_poly.entity_id
_entity_poly.type
_entity_poly.pdbx_seq_one_letter_code
_entity_poly.pdbx_strand_id
1 'polypeptide(L)'
;MVAGVFLLAHGDTTLASRWAPHTVVLVHLFTLGVLGNAMLGSLLQFLPVAAATPMPLGRSASWLHAAFNLGLAVFAVSMIHMHRTGLGVASVLLAGPILAFAGAALPGLLKRGGQQVLRSGSAMAVIALAVTAVAGAVLVAILRGDVPLPLESFTDAH
;
A
#
# COMPACT_ATOMS: atom_id res chain seq x y z
N MET A 1 -6.90 15.97 -4.52
CA MET A 1 -7.91 16.31 -5.56
C MET A 1 -8.68 15.10 -6.06
N VAL A 2 -8.02 14.03 -6.57
CA VAL A 2 -8.71 12.86 -7.16
C VAL A 2 -9.76 12.24 -6.22
N ALA A 3 -9.42 11.98 -4.95
CA ALA A 3 -10.36 11.41 -3.97
C ALA A 3 -11.59 12.31 -3.72
N GLY A 4 -11.40 13.64 -3.70
CA GLY A 4 -12.50 14.58 -3.54
C GLY A 4 -13.42 14.63 -4.76
N VAL A 5 -12.85 14.61 -5.96
CA VAL A 5 -13.62 14.55 -7.22
C VAL A 5 -14.40 13.23 -7.30
N PHE A 6 -13.76 12.13 -6.91
CA PHE A 6 -14.40 10.81 -6.86
C PHE A 6 -15.58 10.79 -5.89
N LEU A 7 -15.43 11.37 -4.70
CA LEU A 7 -16.50 11.49 -3.71
C LEU A 7 -17.66 12.33 -4.23
N LEU A 8 -17.38 13.46 -4.89
CA LEU A 8 -18.42 14.32 -5.47
C LEU A 8 -19.20 13.62 -6.59
N ALA A 9 -18.51 12.78 -7.38
CA ALA A 9 -19.14 12.06 -8.49
C ALA A 9 -19.97 10.83 -8.06
N HIS A 10 -19.59 10.18 -6.94
CA HIS A 10 -20.14 8.88 -6.52
C HIS A 10 -20.59 8.87 -5.06
N GLY A 11 -20.90 10.02 -4.46
CA GLY A 11 -21.20 10.16 -3.02
C GLY A 11 -22.29 9.22 -2.53
N ASP A 12 -23.39 9.10 -3.26
CA ASP A 12 -24.52 8.26 -2.88
C ASP A 12 -24.16 6.77 -2.82
N THR A 13 -23.31 6.29 -3.74
CA THR A 13 -22.89 4.89 -3.79
C THR A 13 -21.74 4.59 -2.82
N THR A 14 -20.86 5.57 -2.57
CA THR A 14 -19.72 5.42 -1.66
C THR A 14 -20.12 5.39 -0.20
N LEU A 15 -21.20 6.06 0.17
CA LEU A 15 -21.67 6.11 1.56
C LEU A 15 -22.68 5.02 1.90
N ALA A 16 -23.13 4.23 0.93
CA ALA A 16 -24.14 3.19 1.13
C ALA A 16 -23.65 2.01 1.98
N SER A 17 -22.38 1.59 1.83
CA SER A 17 -21.78 0.49 2.60
C SER A 17 -20.27 0.58 2.63
N ARG A 18 -19.68 0.26 3.80
CA ARG A 18 -18.22 0.15 3.94
C ARG A 18 -17.57 -0.92 3.03
N TRP A 19 -18.35 -1.87 2.56
CA TRP A 19 -17.91 -2.97 1.68
C TRP A 19 -18.16 -2.67 0.20
N ALA A 20 -18.83 -1.55 -0.12
CA ALA A 20 -19.07 -1.19 -1.51
C ALA A 20 -17.74 -0.93 -2.23
N PRO A 21 -17.57 -1.38 -3.49
CA PRO A 21 -16.33 -1.17 -4.25
C PRO A 21 -15.92 0.30 -4.30
N HIS A 22 -16.86 1.21 -4.46
CA HIS A 22 -16.63 2.66 -4.48
C HIS A 22 -16.08 3.17 -3.13
N THR A 23 -16.59 2.67 -2.00
CA THR A 23 -16.06 3.01 -0.66
C THR A 23 -14.62 2.54 -0.50
N VAL A 24 -14.35 1.29 -0.89
CA VAL A 24 -12.99 0.72 -0.83
C VAL A 24 -12.03 1.55 -1.69
N VAL A 25 -12.43 1.92 -2.91
CA VAL A 25 -11.63 2.78 -3.79
C VAL A 25 -11.39 4.14 -3.15
N LEU A 26 -12.41 4.81 -2.61
CA LEU A 26 -12.26 6.12 -1.96
C LEU A 26 -11.25 6.05 -0.79
N VAL A 27 -11.37 5.05 0.06
CA VAL A 27 -10.46 4.85 1.20
C VAL A 27 -9.02 4.65 0.70
N HIS A 28 -8.80 3.83 -0.33
CA HIS A 28 -7.46 3.61 -0.88
C HIS A 28 -6.90 4.85 -1.58
N LEU A 29 -7.71 5.60 -2.31
CA LEU A 29 -7.29 6.87 -2.91
C LEU A 29 -6.83 7.88 -1.85
N PHE A 30 -7.48 7.91 -0.70
CA PHE A 30 -7.08 8.77 0.40
C PHE A 30 -5.85 8.21 1.14
N THR A 31 -5.90 6.96 1.59
CA THR A 31 -4.85 6.36 2.42
C THR A 31 -3.55 6.12 1.63
N LEU A 32 -3.63 5.53 0.44
CA LEU A 32 -2.44 5.28 -0.38
C LEU A 32 -2.10 6.49 -1.26
N GLY A 33 -3.11 7.13 -1.86
CA GLY A 33 -2.89 8.24 -2.78
C GLY A 33 -2.42 9.52 -2.09
N VAL A 34 -2.85 9.79 -0.87
CA VAL A 34 -2.41 10.98 -0.11
C VAL A 34 -1.42 10.60 0.97
N LEU A 35 -1.83 9.81 1.96
CA LEU A 35 -0.99 9.51 3.11
C LEU A 35 0.20 8.61 2.73
N GLY A 36 0.00 7.59 1.91
CA GLY A 36 1.05 6.68 1.46
C GLY A 36 2.14 7.40 0.67
N ASN A 37 1.76 8.27 -0.28
CA ASN A 37 2.71 9.09 -1.04
C ASN A 37 3.49 10.06 -0.13
N ALA A 38 2.80 10.73 0.80
CA ALA A 38 3.44 11.64 1.75
C ALA A 38 4.42 10.89 2.65
N MET A 39 4.04 9.72 3.17
CA MET A 39 4.90 8.89 4.02
C MET A 39 6.14 8.38 3.27
N LEU A 40 5.96 7.80 2.07
CA LEU A 40 7.10 7.30 1.28
C LEU A 40 8.05 8.42 0.90
N GLY A 41 7.53 9.57 0.45
CA GLY A 41 8.33 10.74 0.12
C GLY A 41 9.10 11.28 1.32
N SER A 42 8.45 11.40 2.47
CA SER A 42 9.09 11.84 3.72
C SER A 42 10.17 10.88 4.19
N LEU A 43 9.91 9.57 4.15
CA LEU A 43 10.88 8.55 4.58
C LEU A 43 12.12 8.52 3.67
N LEU A 44 11.96 8.70 2.35
CA LEU A 44 13.09 8.78 1.42
C LEU A 44 14.04 9.94 1.75
N GLN A 45 13.52 11.05 2.27
CA GLN A 45 14.33 12.21 2.67
C GLN A 45 14.83 12.09 4.12
N PHE A 46 13.97 11.59 5.01
CA PHE A 46 14.25 11.54 6.45
C PHE A 46 15.29 10.48 6.82
N LEU A 47 15.22 9.28 6.25
CA LEU A 47 16.09 8.17 6.63
C LEU A 47 17.60 8.43 6.39
N PRO A 48 18.03 9.02 5.25
CA PRO A 48 19.43 9.35 5.06
C PRO A 48 19.96 10.38 6.07
N VAL A 49 19.15 11.37 6.41
CA VAL A 49 19.56 12.50 7.26
C VAL A 49 19.47 12.15 8.74
N ALA A 50 18.29 11.75 9.21
CA ALA A 50 18.02 11.57 10.63
C ALA A 50 18.48 10.20 11.17
N ALA A 51 18.34 9.14 10.38
CA ALA A 51 18.75 7.79 10.77
C ALA A 51 20.14 7.39 10.23
N ALA A 52 20.86 8.29 9.54
CA ALA A 52 22.13 8.04 8.87
C ALA A 52 22.11 6.70 8.08
N THR A 53 20.99 6.42 7.42
CA THR A 53 20.76 5.18 6.70
C THR A 53 20.86 5.45 5.20
N PRO A 54 21.90 4.97 4.51
CA PRO A 54 22.02 5.18 3.08
C PRO A 54 20.85 4.54 2.33
N MET A 55 20.24 5.30 1.41
CA MET A 55 19.11 4.84 0.59
C MET A 55 19.59 4.61 -0.85
N PRO A 56 19.81 3.37 -1.26
CA PRO A 56 20.29 3.06 -2.61
C PRO A 56 19.26 3.34 -3.72
N LEU A 57 18.01 3.62 -3.35
CA LEU A 57 16.89 3.85 -4.28
C LEU A 57 16.83 5.25 -4.89
N GLY A 58 17.75 6.16 -4.59
CA GLY A 58 17.67 7.58 -5.02
C GLY A 58 17.43 7.76 -6.53
N ARG A 59 18.05 6.93 -7.38
CA ARG A 59 17.84 6.94 -8.84
C ARG A 59 16.52 6.29 -9.28
N SER A 60 16.00 5.36 -8.48
CA SER A 60 14.79 4.59 -8.81
C SER A 60 13.55 5.14 -8.13
N ALA A 61 13.67 6.13 -7.25
CA ALA A 61 12.57 6.67 -6.46
C ALA A 61 11.42 7.18 -7.33
N SER A 62 11.73 7.88 -8.42
CA SER A 62 10.71 8.39 -9.36
C SER A 62 9.95 7.26 -10.08
N TRP A 63 10.64 6.21 -10.46
CA TRP A 63 10.00 5.05 -11.10
C TRP A 63 9.13 4.26 -10.11
N LEU A 64 9.61 4.09 -8.88
CA LEU A 64 8.81 3.44 -7.83
C LEU A 64 7.56 4.26 -7.49
N HIS A 65 7.71 5.59 -7.42
CA HIS A 65 6.58 6.50 -7.22
C HIS A 65 5.58 6.43 -8.38
N ALA A 66 6.06 6.43 -9.63
CA ALA A 66 5.22 6.31 -10.81
C ALA A 66 4.49 4.95 -10.83
N ALA A 67 5.19 3.85 -10.56
CA ALA A 67 4.60 2.52 -10.47
C ALA A 67 3.53 2.43 -9.38
N PHE A 68 3.79 3.00 -8.20
CA PHE A 68 2.84 3.04 -7.09
C PHE A 68 1.55 3.80 -7.45
N ASN A 69 1.67 4.98 -8.06
CA ASN A 69 0.49 5.77 -8.45
C ASN A 69 -0.26 5.15 -9.63
N LEU A 70 0.45 4.54 -10.58
CA LEU A 70 -0.17 3.75 -11.65
C LEU A 70 -0.92 2.55 -11.07
N GLY A 71 -0.32 1.84 -10.11
CA GLY A 71 -0.95 0.74 -9.38
C GLY A 71 -2.24 1.17 -8.70
N LEU A 72 -2.25 2.35 -8.07
CA LEU A 72 -3.44 2.92 -7.43
C LEU A 72 -4.55 3.23 -8.45
N ALA A 73 -4.19 3.79 -9.61
CA ALA A 73 -5.16 4.06 -10.68
C ALA A 73 -5.75 2.76 -11.25
N VAL A 74 -4.90 1.76 -11.52
CA VAL A 74 -5.34 0.44 -11.99
C VAL A 74 -6.21 -0.24 -10.94
N PHE A 75 -5.86 -0.14 -9.65
CA PHE A 75 -6.66 -0.65 -8.54
C PHE A 75 -8.05 -0.03 -8.53
N ALA A 76 -8.14 1.30 -8.60
CA ALA A 76 -9.42 2.01 -8.56
C ALA A 76 -10.36 1.56 -9.69
N VAL A 77 -9.87 1.52 -10.92
CA VAL A 77 -10.66 1.08 -12.08
C VAL A 77 -11.05 -0.40 -11.97
N SER A 78 -10.08 -1.25 -11.60
CA SER A 78 -10.31 -2.70 -11.53
C SER A 78 -11.25 -3.09 -10.39
N MET A 79 -11.23 -2.35 -9.27
CA MET A 79 -12.10 -2.60 -8.14
C MET A 79 -13.55 -2.23 -8.45
N ILE A 80 -13.78 -1.10 -9.14
CA ILE A 80 -15.13 -0.69 -9.55
C ILE A 80 -15.76 -1.71 -10.51
N HIS A 81 -14.97 -2.20 -11.48
CA HIS A 81 -15.42 -3.17 -12.48
C HIS A 81 -15.24 -4.64 -12.06
N MET A 82 -14.76 -4.89 -10.85
CA MET A 82 -14.44 -6.24 -10.33
C MET A 82 -13.56 -7.07 -11.29
N HIS A 83 -12.62 -6.40 -11.96
CA HIS A 83 -11.77 -7.01 -13.00
C HIS A 83 -10.57 -7.74 -12.36
N ARG A 84 -10.66 -9.08 -12.29
CA ARG A 84 -9.70 -9.95 -11.57
C ARG A 84 -8.23 -9.77 -12.00
N THR A 85 -7.96 -9.74 -13.30
CA THR A 85 -6.59 -9.56 -13.81
C THR A 85 -6.03 -8.19 -13.44
N GLY A 86 -6.84 -7.14 -13.58
CA GLY A 86 -6.46 -5.79 -13.21
C GLY A 86 -6.15 -5.65 -11.71
N LEU A 87 -6.92 -6.29 -10.84
CA LEU A 87 -6.61 -6.33 -9.40
C LEU A 87 -5.26 -7.00 -9.12
N GLY A 88 -4.91 -8.07 -9.85
CA GLY A 88 -3.60 -8.70 -9.73
C GLY A 88 -2.45 -7.78 -10.16
N VAL A 89 -2.59 -7.10 -11.29
CA VAL A 89 -1.61 -6.11 -11.76
C VAL A 89 -1.46 -4.97 -10.75
N ALA A 90 -2.58 -4.44 -10.27
CA ALA A 90 -2.59 -3.39 -9.25
C ALA A 90 -1.87 -3.82 -7.97
N SER A 91 -2.10 -5.04 -7.50
CA SER A 91 -1.44 -5.60 -6.32
C SER A 91 0.08 -5.61 -6.46
N VAL A 92 0.60 -6.04 -7.60
CA VAL A 92 2.06 -6.05 -7.87
C VAL A 92 2.60 -4.62 -7.94
N LEU A 93 1.91 -3.70 -8.63
CA LEU A 93 2.34 -2.31 -8.77
C LEU A 93 2.26 -1.51 -7.47
N LEU A 94 1.39 -1.88 -6.53
CA LEU A 94 1.29 -1.26 -5.20
C LEU A 94 2.26 -1.87 -4.20
N ALA A 95 2.27 -3.20 -4.07
CA ALA A 95 3.11 -3.89 -3.10
C ALA A 95 4.59 -3.86 -3.51
N GLY A 96 4.91 -3.98 -4.80
CA GLY A 96 6.29 -4.00 -5.30
C GLY A 96 7.13 -2.81 -4.85
N PRO A 97 6.72 -1.55 -5.09
CA PRO A 97 7.43 -0.36 -4.64
C PRO A 97 7.61 -0.29 -3.13
N ILE A 98 6.57 -0.68 -2.35
CA ILE A 98 6.64 -0.69 -0.88
C ILE A 98 7.68 -1.72 -0.41
N LEU A 99 7.64 -2.93 -0.96
CA LEU A 99 8.58 -3.99 -0.60
C LEU A 99 10.01 -3.67 -1.06
N ALA A 100 10.18 -3.06 -2.23
CA ALA A 100 11.48 -2.58 -2.70
C ALA A 100 12.04 -1.50 -1.76
N PHE A 101 11.20 -0.55 -1.32
CA PHE A 101 11.57 0.45 -0.33
C PHE A 101 11.97 -0.20 1.00
N ALA A 102 11.17 -1.13 1.50
CA ALA A 102 11.44 -1.84 2.75
C ALA A 102 12.77 -2.63 2.66
N GLY A 103 13.00 -3.37 1.58
CA GLY A 103 14.23 -4.12 1.35
C GLY A 103 15.48 -3.24 1.28
N ALA A 104 15.36 -2.03 0.75
CA ALA A 104 16.46 -1.07 0.70
C ALA A 104 16.72 -0.37 2.05
N ALA A 105 15.67 -0.08 2.82
CA ALA A 105 15.76 0.66 4.08
C ALA A 105 16.18 -0.22 5.27
N LEU A 106 15.61 -1.43 5.38
CA LEU A 106 15.79 -2.29 6.55
C LEU A 106 17.26 -2.65 6.85
N PRO A 107 18.12 -3.05 5.88
CA PRO A 107 19.50 -3.39 6.19
C PRO A 107 20.28 -2.25 6.86
N GLY A 108 19.98 -1.00 6.47
CA GLY A 108 20.55 0.19 7.08
C GLY A 108 20.03 0.45 8.48
N LEU A 109 18.71 0.33 8.66
CA LEU A 109 18.04 0.58 9.95
C LEU A 109 18.39 -0.45 11.03
N LEU A 110 18.67 -1.69 10.64
CA LEU A 110 18.99 -2.78 11.57
C LEU A 110 20.47 -2.78 12.03
N LYS A 111 21.35 -1.95 11.45
CA LYS A 111 22.74 -1.81 11.91
C LYS A 111 22.76 -1.17 13.30
N ARG A 112 23.73 -1.59 14.14
CA ARG A 112 23.95 -0.99 15.48
C ARG A 112 24.72 0.32 15.36
N GLY A 113 24.41 1.28 16.25
CA GLY A 113 25.11 2.58 16.36
C GLY A 113 24.21 3.79 16.10
N GLY A 114 24.65 4.97 16.50
CA GLY A 114 23.93 6.23 16.33
C GLY A 114 22.68 6.35 17.19
N GLN A 115 21.65 7.02 16.68
CA GLN A 115 20.36 7.23 17.36
C GLN A 115 19.51 5.95 17.31
N GLN A 116 19.79 5.02 18.21
CA GLN A 116 19.16 3.69 18.20
C GLN A 116 17.63 3.72 18.33
N VAL A 117 17.10 4.61 19.15
CA VAL A 117 15.64 4.75 19.35
C VAL A 117 14.95 5.15 18.03
N LEU A 118 15.51 6.12 17.32
CA LEU A 118 14.98 6.57 16.04
C LEU A 118 15.05 5.47 14.97
N ARG A 119 16.16 4.75 14.92
CA ARG A 119 16.35 3.65 13.96
C ARG A 119 15.44 2.47 14.22
N SER A 120 15.29 2.05 15.49
CA SER A 120 14.36 0.97 15.85
C SER A 120 12.91 1.34 15.57
N GLY A 121 12.48 2.56 15.90
CA GLY A 121 11.14 3.03 15.56
C GLY A 121 10.88 3.07 14.06
N SER A 122 11.84 3.57 13.28
CA SER A 122 11.76 3.58 11.81
C SER A 122 11.74 2.16 11.22
N ALA A 123 12.55 1.24 11.78
CA ALA A 123 12.56 -0.15 11.34
C ALA A 123 11.21 -0.83 11.57
N MET A 124 10.62 -0.63 12.76
CA MET A 124 9.28 -1.16 13.06
C MET A 124 8.21 -0.61 12.11
N ALA A 125 8.26 0.70 11.81
CA ALA A 125 7.33 1.33 10.87
C ALA A 125 7.48 0.74 9.46
N VAL A 126 8.71 0.53 8.98
CA VAL A 126 8.98 -0.06 7.66
C VAL A 126 8.55 -1.53 7.61
N ILE A 127 8.76 -2.29 8.69
CA ILE A 127 8.28 -3.68 8.79
C ILE A 127 6.74 -3.70 8.75
N ALA A 128 6.07 -2.85 9.54
CA ALA A 128 4.61 -2.77 9.54
C ALA A 128 4.06 -2.43 8.14
N LEU A 129 4.71 -1.50 7.43
CA LEU A 129 4.35 -1.13 6.07
C LEU A 129 4.51 -2.31 5.10
N ALA A 130 5.62 -3.07 5.21
CA ALA A 130 5.85 -4.27 4.39
C ALA A 130 4.82 -5.37 4.67
N VAL A 131 4.50 -5.62 5.94
CA VAL A 131 3.47 -6.58 6.35
C VAL A 131 2.10 -6.17 5.80
N THR A 132 1.75 -4.89 5.87
CA THR A 132 0.50 -4.36 5.31
C THR A 132 0.44 -4.55 3.79
N ALA A 133 1.53 -4.32 3.08
CA ALA A 133 1.59 -4.53 1.64
C ALA A 133 1.39 -6.01 1.26
N VAL A 134 2.01 -6.92 2.00
CA VAL A 134 1.82 -8.37 1.81
C VAL A 134 0.39 -8.79 2.13
N ALA A 135 -0.17 -8.31 3.25
CA ALA A 135 -1.55 -8.60 3.63
C ALA A 135 -2.56 -8.09 2.58
N GLY A 136 -2.33 -6.89 2.03
CA GLY A 136 -3.13 -6.35 0.93
C GLY A 136 -3.04 -7.21 -0.34
N ALA A 137 -1.84 -7.68 -0.69
CA ALA A 137 -1.66 -8.57 -1.84
C ALA A 137 -2.36 -9.92 -1.65
N VAL A 138 -2.28 -10.49 -0.44
CA VAL A 138 -3.01 -11.73 -0.09
C VAL A 138 -4.51 -11.52 -0.16
N LEU A 139 -5.03 -10.41 0.35
CA LEU A 139 -6.46 -10.08 0.27
C LEU A 139 -6.93 -9.99 -1.19
N VAL A 140 -6.14 -9.37 -2.06
CA VAL A 140 -6.43 -9.33 -3.51
C VAL A 140 -6.43 -10.74 -4.11
N ALA A 141 -5.47 -11.60 -3.76
CA ALA A 141 -5.43 -12.99 -4.22
C ALA A 141 -6.68 -13.78 -3.80
N ILE A 142 -7.17 -13.55 -2.58
CA ILE A 142 -8.42 -14.12 -2.08
C ILE A 142 -9.62 -13.60 -2.88
N LEU A 143 -9.73 -12.29 -3.10
CA LEU A 143 -10.82 -11.69 -3.88
C LEU A 143 -10.84 -12.17 -5.33
N ARG A 144 -9.70 -12.53 -5.88
CA ARG A 144 -9.58 -13.13 -7.22
C ARG A 144 -9.99 -14.59 -7.26
N GLY A 145 -10.03 -15.26 -6.10
CA GLY A 145 -10.26 -16.69 -5.99
C GLY A 145 -8.99 -17.54 -6.24
N ASP A 146 -7.81 -16.93 -6.22
CA ASP A 146 -6.53 -17.66 -6.39
C ASP A 146 -6.17 -18.46 -5.13
N VAL A 147 -6.69 -18.04 -3.97
CA VAL A 147 -6.49 -18.72 -2.67
C VAL A 147 -7.87 -19.12 -2.14
N PRO A 148 -8.17 -20.43 -2.03
CA PRO A 148 -9.41 -20.88 -1.42
C PRO A 148 -9.37 -20.55 0.07
N LEU A 149 -10.31 -19.72 0.54
CA LEU A 149 -10.58 -19.63 1.98
C LEU A 149 -11.52 -20.77 2.36
N PRO A 150 -11.29 -21.47 3.46
CA PRO A 150 -12.25 -22.41 4.03
C PRO A 150 -13.38 -21.59 4.71
N LEU A 151 -14.19 -20.88 3.89
CA LEU A 151 -15.33 -20.09 4.38
C LEU A 151 -16.48 -20.98 4.87
N GLU A 152 -16.48 -22.25 4.48
CA GLU A 152 -17.48 -23.25 4.91
C GLU A 152 -17.51 -23.45 6.43
N SER A 153 -16.37 -23.26 7.11
CA SER A 153 -16.31 -23.38 8.57
C SER A 153 -16.97 -22.22 9.34
N PHE A 154 -17.26 -21.09 8.67
CA PHE A 154 -17.88 -19.93 9.30
C PHE A 154 -19.40 -19.86 9.06
N THR A 155 -19.94 -20.62 8.11
CA THR A 155 -21.38 -20.65 7.82
C THR A 155 -22.14 -21.66 8.67
N ASP A 156 -21.46 -22.66 9.23
CA ASP A 156 -22.07 -23.70 10.07
C ASP A 156 -22.17 -23.32 11.57
N ALA A 157 -21.82 -22.08 11.93
CA ALA A 157 -21.84 -21.60 13.32
C ALA A 157 -23.08 -20.76 13.67
N HIS A 158 -24.21 -20.95 12.96
CA HIS A 158 -25.51 -20.32 13.28
C HIS A 158 -26.60 -21.37 13.50
#